data_1030c509ae230a5d636b85c3b5c793dc
#
_entry.id   1030c509ae230a5d636b85c3b5c793dc
#
_cell.length_a   1.000
_cell.length_b   1.000
_cell.length_c   1.000
_cell.angle_alpha   90.00
_cell.angle_beta   90.00
_cell.angle_gamma   90.00
#
_symmetry.space_group_name_H-M   'P 1'
#
loop_
_entity.id
_entity.type
_entity.pdbx_description
1 polymer ?
#
loop_
_entity_poly.entity_id
_entity_poly.type
_entity_poly.pdbx_seq_one_letter_code
_entity_poly.pdbx_strand_id
1 'polypeptide(L)'
;NAIKQSCDIYFYEVARLLGVDKLSLIAKRYGLGSKVLEDFFSEEKKGIVPSTKWKKQVLEQSWYLGETVITGIGQGYIQTTPLQLCLMTAQLANGGFKIKPKLIYDNEIDLDKIKSKIESEKNKSVSQNILKDHEFKHYERLYRNPNNLKLVLDAMYGSTNEQFGTSFRSRHKEDKYKFAGKTGTSQVKRITDQDRELDLDLEEIEYKSRDHALFIAFAPYDKPRYSLSVLIEHGGSGSKAAAPLANKLIKKILDRHELREKIRKDLKNI
;
A
#
# COMPACT_ATOMS: atom_id res chain seq x y z
N ASN A 1 10.21 -13.54 4.74
CA ASN A 1 9.97 -14.20 3.42
C ASN A 1 8.48 -14.23 3.03
N ALA A 2 7.53 -14.41 3.96
CA ALA A 2 6.12 -14.61 3.63
C ALA A 2 5.51 -13.42 2.83
N ILE A 3 5.76 -12.18 3.23
CA ILE A 3 5.31 -10.99 2.48
C ILE A 3 6.03 -10.92 1.12
N LYS A 4 7.35 -11.13 1.11
CA LYS A 4 8.19 -11.08 -0.10
C LYS A 4 7.69 -12.01 -1.20
N GLN A 5 7.30 -13.22 -0.84
CA GLN A 5 6.89 -14.29 -1.76
C GLN A 5 5.37 -14.47 -1.84
N SER A 6 4.59 -13.61 -1.17
CA SER A 6 3.12 -13.70 -1.11
C SER A 6 2.64 -15.10 -0.68
N CYS A 7 3.14 -15.59 0.46
CA CYS A 7 2.81 -16.93 0.95
C CYS A 7 1.44 -16.92 1.65
N ASP A 8 0.39 -17.31 0.95
CA ASP A 8 -0.99 -17.32 1.46
C ASP A 8 -1.14 -18.24 2.66
N ILE A 9 -0.53 -19.44 2.63
CA ILE A 9 -0.61 -20.41 3.72
C ILE A 9 -0.12 -19.81 5.05
N TYR A 10 0.97 -19.03 5.01
CA TYR A 10 1.46 -18.32 6.19
C TYR A 10 0.43 -17.33 6.74
N PHE A 11 -0.21 -16.57 5.84
CA PHE A 11 -1.20 -15.56 6.26
C PHE A 11 -2.53 -16.17 6.66
N TYR A 12 -2.90 -17.31 6.13
CA TYR A 12 -4.05 -18.10 6.62
C TYR A 12 -3.87 -18.45 8.09
N GLU A 13 -2.68 -18.95 8.46
CA GLU A 13 -2.40 -19.32 9.84
C GLU A 13 -2.29 -18.10 10.76
N VAL A 14 -1.64 -17.03 10.32
CA VAL A 14 -1.60 -15.76 11.07
C VAL A 14 -3.01 -15.22 11.32
N ALA A 15 -3.88 -15.22 10.30
CA ALA A 15 -5.25 -14.77 10.44
C ALA A 15 -6.05 -15.64 11.40
N ARG A 16 -5.90 -16.97 11.31
CA ARG A 16 -6.53 -17.94 12.20
C ARG A 16 -6.17 -17.68 13.67
N LEU A 17 -4.89 -17.39 13.96
CA LEU A 17 -4.40 -17.11 15.32
C LEU A 17 -4.84 -15.73 15.84
N LEU A 18 -4.90 -14.73 14.97
CA LEU A 18 -5.27 -13.35 15.36
C LEU A 18 -6.77 -13.17 15.54
N GLY A 19 -7.57 -13.77 14.67
CA GLY A 19 -8.99 -13.52 14.52
C GLY A 19 -9.31 -12.25 13.73
N VAL A 20 -10.48 -12.23 13.09
CA VAL A 20 -10.90 -11.13 12.22
C VAL A 20 -11.01 -9.78 12.94
N ASP A 21 -11.40 -9.76 14.19
CA ASP A 21 -11.61 -8.50 14.93
C ASP A 21 -10.31 -7.73 15.16
N LYS A 22 -9.19 -8.45 15.43
CA LYS A 22 -7.86 -7.82 15.52
C LYS A 22 -7.36 -7.36 14.15
N LEU A 23 -7.59 -8.14 13.08
CA LEU A 23 -7.28 -7.73 11.71
C LEU A 23 -8.05 -6.47 11.34
N SER A 24 -9.37 -6.45 11.61
CA SER A 24 -10.24 -5.29 11.39
C SER A 24 -9.75 -4.04 12.13
N LEU A 25 -9.36 -4.19 13.39
CA LEU A 25 -8.84 -3.08 14.20
C LEU A 25 -7.60 -2.44 13.56
N ILE A 26 -6.65 -3.26 13.14
CA ILE A 26 -5.41 -2.77 12.52
C ILE A 26 -5.69 -2.18 11.14
N ALA A 27 -6.50 -2.82 10.30
CA ALA A 27 -6.88 -2.30 8.99
C ALA A 27 -7.51 -0.90 9.09
N LYS A 28 -8.46 -0.72 10.01
CA LYS A 28 -9.10 0.58 10.28
C LYS A 28 -8.10 1.61 10.81
N ARG A 29 -7.16 1.21 11.64
CA ARG A 29 -6.12 2.10 12.16
C ARG A 29 -5.24 2.67 11.06
N TYR A 30 -4.99 1.89 10.00
CA TYR A 30 -4.26 2.34 8.80
C TYR A 30 -5.15 3.04 7.76
N GLY A 31 -6.42 3.29 8.05
CA GLY A 31 -7.34 4.09 7.23
C GLY A 31 -8.24 3.29 6.29
N LEU A 32 -8.19 1.94 6.30
CA LEU A 32 -9.12 1.13 5.53
C LEU A 32 -10.53 1.20 6.15
N GLY A 33 -11.56 1.16 5.32
CA GLY A 33 -12.95 1.25 5.76
C GLY A 33 -13.41 2.66 6.16
N SER A 34 -12.64 3.70 5.83
CA SER A 34 -12.96 5.11 6.10
C SER A 34 -12.76 5.96 4.84
N LYS A 35 -13.50 7.05 4.72
CA LYS A 35 -13.24 8.04 3.67
C LYS A 35 -11.90 8.73 3.94
N VAL A 36 -11.13 8.98 2.91
CA VAL A 36 -9.79 9.58 2.96
C VAL A 36 -9.83 11.08 2.71
N LEU A 37 -10.70 11.51 1.79
CA LEU A 37 -10.86 12.89 1.34
C LEU A 37 -12.31 13.36 1.51
N GLU A 38 -12.94 13.03 2.65
CA GLU A 38 -14.34 13.32 2.94
C GLU A 38 -14.70 14.80 2.76
N ASP A 39 -13.77 15.69 3.10
CA ASP A 39 -13.97 17.14 2.98
C ASP A 39 -14.09 17.62 1.50
N PHE A 40 -13.66 16.80 0.54
CA PHE A 40 -13.62 17.15 -0.89
C PHE A 40 -14.57 16.32 -1.75
N PHE A 41 -14.80 15.05 -1.38
CA PHE A 41 -15.60 14.11 -2.15
C PHE A 41 -16.65 13.44 -1.26
N SER A 42 -17.86 14.00 -1.28
CA SER A 42 -19.00 13.45 -0.51
C SER A 42 -19.35 12.02 -0.92
N GLU A 43 -19.14 11.67 -2.21
CA GLU A 43 -19.45 10.36 -2.78
C GLU A 43 -18.35 9.32 -2.60
N GLU A 44 -17.23 9.65 -1.95
CA GLU A 44 -16.16 8.71 -1.70
C GLU A 44 -16.67 7.46 -0.98
N LYS A 45 -16.29 6.29 -1.48
CA LYS A 45 -16.70 5.01 -0.88
C LYS A 45 -15.81 4.66 0.30
N LYS A 46 -16.44 4.22 1.40
CA LYS A 46 -15.71 3.79 2.61
C LYS A 46 -15.06 2.44 2.46
N GLY A 47 -15.52 1.60 1.51
CA GLY A 47 -15.17 0.19 1.49
C GLY A 47 -15.77 -0.58 2.68
N ILE A 48 -15.32 -1.80 2.87
CA ILE A 48 -15.75 -2.69 3.97
C ILE A 48 -14.51 -3.28 4.64
N VAL A 49 -14.42 -3.10 5.95
CA VAL A 49 -13.46 -3.83 6.79
C VAL A 49 -14.28 -4.72 7.73
N PRO A 50 -14.39 -6.02 7.40
CA PRO A 50 -15.28 -6.93 8.08
C PRO A 50 -14.83 -7.21 9.53
N SER A 51 -15.79 -7.51 10.38
CA SER A 51 -15.61 -7.96 11.76
C SER A 51 -16.78 -8.86 12.19
N THR A 52 -16.66 -9.56 13.29
CA THR A 52 -17.77 -10.35 13.84
C THR A 52 -19.00 -9.48 14.08
N LYS A 53 -18.80 -8.28 14.66
CA LYS A 53 -19.86 -7.30 14.91
C LYS A 53 -20.48 -6.79 13.60
N TRP A 54 -19.67 -6.45 12.61
CA TRP A 54 -20.14 -5.97 11.30
C TRP A 54 -21.06 -7.02 10.65
N LYS A 55 -20.62 -8.28 10.57
CA LYS A 55 -21.41 -9.32 9.91
C LYS A 55 -22.75 -9.57 10.61
N LYS A 56 -22.73 -9.58 11.95
CA LYS A 56 -23.98 -9.74 12.74
C LYS A 56 -24.95 -8.58 12.51
N GLN A 57 -24.44 -7.34 12.39
CA GLN A 57 -25.29 -6.15 12.23
C GLN A 57 -25.82 -5.95 10.80
N VAL A 58 -25.00 -6.31 9.78
CA VAL A 58 -25.32 -6.01 8.39
C VAL A 58 -25.94 -7.19 7.66
N LEU A 59 -25.51 -8.42 7.98
CA LEU A 59 -25.96 -9.64 7.31
C LEU A 59 -26.80 -10.54 8.23
N GLU A 60 -26.97 -10.16 9.50
CA GLU A 60 -27.68 -10.94 10.53
C GLU A 60 -27.16 -12.39 10.69
N GLN A 61 -25.88 -12.60 10.36
CA GLN A 61 -25.24 -13.92 10.35
C GLN A 61 -24.08 -13.98 11.33
N SER A 62 -23.78 -15.19 11.81
CA SER A 62 -22.59 -15.47 12.60
C SER A 62 -21.34 -15.45 11.69
N TRP A 63 -20.21 -15.14 12.31
CA TRP A 63 -18.90 -15.18 11.64
C TRP A 63 -18.34 -16.61 11.66
N TYR A 64 -17.75 -17.06 10.54
CA TYR A 64 -17.12 -18.36 10.43
C TYR A 64 -15.60 -18.26 10.32
N LEU A 65 -14.88 -19.28 10.79
CA LEU A 65 -13.43 -19.32 10.77
C LEU A 65 -12.85 -19.21 9.33
N GLY A 66 -13.49 -19.86 8.36
CA GLY A 66 -13.09 -19.78 6.96
C GLY A 66 -13.08 -18.34 6.42
N GLU A 67 -14.01 -17.50 6.87
CA GLU A 67 -14.05 -16.08 6.49
C GLU A 67 -12.88 -15.29 7.07
N THR A 68 -12.42 -15.64 8.30
CA THR A 68 -11.20 -15.07 8.88
C THR A 68 -9.97 -15.39 8.02
N VAL A 69 -9.84 -16.63 7.62
CA VAL A 69 -8.71 -17.13 6.83
C VAL A 69 -8.65 -16.38 5.49
N ILE A 70 -9.76 -16.28 4.78
CA ILE A 70 -9.84 -15.56 3.50
C ILE A 70 -9.58 -14.06 3.68
N THR A 71 -10.10 -13.44 4.75
CA THR A 71 -9.85 -12.04 5.07
C THR A 71 -8.36 -11.78 5.32
N GLY A 72 -7.63 -12.77 5.86
CA GLY A 72 -6.19 -12.67 6.13
C GLY A 72 -5.31 -12.43 4.91
N ILE A 73 -5.79 -12.79 3.72
CA ILE A 73 -5.12 -12.51 2.44
C ILE A 73 -5.80 -11.38 1.64
N GLY A 74 -6.72 -10.65 2.26
CA GLY A 74 -7.40 -9.52 1.62
C GLY A 74 -8.53 -9.90 0.68
N GLN A 75 -9.13 -11.07 0.87
CA GLN A 75 -10.26 -11.59 0.10
C GLN A 75 -11.55 -11.66 0.95
N GLY A 76 -12.64 -12.16 0.38
CA GLY A 76 -13.92 -12.27 1.05
C GLY A 76 -14.68 -10.94 1.11
N TYR A 77 -15.12 -10.53 2.29
CA TYR A 77 -15.93 -9.32 2.45
C TYR A 77 -15.11 -8.01 2.45
N ILE A 78 -13.78 -8.09 2.48
CA ILE A 78 -12.96 -6.88 2.53
C ILE A 78 -13.04 -6.11 1.22
N GLN A 79 -13.35 -4.82 1.30
CA GLN A 79 -13.37 -3.91 0.16
C GLN A 79 -12.62 -2.65 0.51
N THR A 80 -11.69 -2.25 -0.37
CA THR A 80 -10.88 -1.05 -0.20
C THR A 80 -10.88 -0.22 -1.48
N THR A 81 -10.64 1.08 -1.34
CA THR A 81 -10.39 1.93 -2.51
C THR A 81 -8.88 2.01 -2.80
N PRO A 82 -8.47 2.25 -4.05
CA PRO A 82 -7.07 2.50 -4.37
C PRO A 82 -6.46 3.64 -3.55
N LEU A 83 -7.26 4.66 -3.22
CA LEU A 83 -6.83 5.78 -2.40
C LEU A 83 -6.52 5.35 -0.95
N GLN A 84 -7.33 4.48 -0.36
CA GLN A 84 -7.07 3.91 0.96
C GLN A 84 -5.77 3.09 0.97
N LEU A 85 -5.53 2.28 -0.05
CA LEU A 85 -4.28 1.52 -0.19
C LEU A 85 -3.07 2.44 -0.36
N CYS A 86 -3.22 3.52 -1.12
CA CYS A 86 -2.18 4.54 -1.26
C CYS A 86 -1.88 5.23 0.08
N LEU A 87 -2.91 5.62 0.85
CA LEU A 87 -2.76 6.21 2.17
C LEU A 87 -2.08 5.25 3.15
N MET A 88 -2.52 4.00 3.21
CA MET A 88 -1.89 2.96 4.03
C MET A 88 -0.39 2.84 3.69
N THR A 89 -0.07 2.79 2.40
CA THR A 89 1.32 2.70 1.93
C THR A 89 2.14 3.93 2.32
N ALA A 90 1.57 5.14 2.19
CA ALA A 90 2.20 6.38 2.63
C ALA A 90 2.49 6.38 4.13
N GLN A 91 1.55 5.89 4.94
CA GLN A 91 1.69 5.80 6.40
C GLN A 91 2.71 4.74 6.83
N LEU A 92 2.87 3.65 6.09
CA LEU A 92 3.98 2.71 6.31
C LEU A 92 5.32 3.37 5.97
N ALA A 93 5.41 4.02 4.82
CA ALA A 93 6.64 4.59 4.30
C ALA A 93 7.14 5.82 5.09
N ASN A 94 6.24 6.58 5.73
CA ASN A 94 6.61 7.76 6.52
C ASN A 94 7.13 7.44 7.93
N GLY A 95 7.32 6.17 8.25
CA GLY A 95 7.73 5.71 9.58
C GLY A 95 6.57 5.28 10.48
N GLY A 96 5.39 5.01 9.91
CA GLY A 96 4.21 4.49 10.62
C GLY A 96 3.41 5.54 11.37
N PHE A 97 3.46 6.79 10.93
CA PHE A 97 2.67 7.88 11.51
C PHE A 97 1.40 8.12 10.71
N LYS A 98 0.33 8.42 11.44
CA LYS A 98 -0.96 8.77 10.85
C LYS A 98 -0.87 10.13 10.15
N ILE A 99 -1.41 10.20 8.94
CA ILE A 99 -1.51 11.44 8.17
C ILE A 99 -2.94 11.65 7.68
N LYS A 100 -3.32 12.92 7.52
CA LYS A 100 -4.54 13.32 6.83
C LYS A 100 -4.12 13.91 5.47
N PRO A 101 -4.45 13.28 4.33
CA PRO A 101 -4.13 13.82 3.01
C PRO A 101 -4.83 15.15 2.77
N LYS A 102 -4.20 16.02 1.99
CA LYS A 102 -4.75 17.29 1.52
C LYS A 102 -4.65 17.37 0.01
N LEU A 103 -5.69 17.85 -0.66
CA LEU A 103 -5.69 18.09 -2.11
C LEU A 103 -5.19 19.50 -2.45
N ILE A 104 -5.49 20.46 -1.59
CA ILE A 104 -5.14 21.85 -1.78
C ILE A 104 -4.15 22.27 -0.72
N TYR A 105 -3.10 22.92 -1.15
CA TYR A 105 -2.16 23.62 -0.26
C TYR A 105 -2.74 25.00 0.03
N ASP A 106 -3.01 25.31 1.30
CA ASP A 106 -3.22 26.67 1.73
C ASP A 106 -1.89 27.43 1.59
N ASN A 107 -1.83 28.39 0.66
CA ASN A 107 -0.62 29.17 0.39
C ASN A 107 -0.14 29.98 1.60
N GLU A 108 -0.97 30.16 2.63
CA GLU A 108 -0.59 30.83 3.89
C GLU A 108 0.07 29.91 4.91
N ILE A 109 0.02 28.59 4.72
CA ILE A 109 0.70 27.65 5.63
C ILE A 109 2.11 27.37 5.10
N ASP A 110 3.01 28.31 5.36
CA ASP A 110 4.37 27.99 5.71
C ASP A 110 5.23 27.26 4.67
N LEU A 111 5.38 27.86 3.50
CA LEU A 111 6.53 27.53 2.64
C LEU A 111 7.86 27.57 3.43
N ASP A 112 7.97 28.43 4.43
CA ASP A 112 9.17 28.56 5.26
C ASP A 112 9.29 27.47 6.33
N LYS A 113 8.18 26.99 6.92
CA LYS A 113 8.20 25.79 7.77
C LYS A 113 8.41 24.51 6.98
N ILE A 114 7.92 24.44 5.76
CA ILE A 114 8.21 23.32 4.86
C ILE A 114 9.65 23.35 4.41
N LYS A 115 10.21 24.52 4.09
CA LYS A 115 11.62 24.68 3.73
C LYS A 115 12.57 24.32 4.87
N SER A 116 12.30 24.78 6.08
CA SER A 116 13.11 24.44 7.26
C SER A 116 13.04 22.92 7.58
N LYS A 117 11.89 22.27 7.39
CA LYS A 117 11.76 20.82 7.53
C LYS A 117 12.50 20.05 6.43
N ILE A 118 12.43 20.50 5.17
CA ILE A 118 13.12 19.86 4.04
C ILE A 118 14.65 20.02 4.18
N GLU A 119 15.12 21.13 4.70
CA GLU A 119 16.55 21.37 4.93
C GLU A 119 17.11 20.53 6.08
N SER A 120 16.33 20.30 7.14
CA SER A 120 16.71 19.40 8.24
C SER A 120 16.72 17.91 7.85
N GLU A 121 15.95 17.51 6.84
CA GLU A 121 15.82 16.13 6.38
C GLU A 121 16.88 15.70 5.34
N LYS A 122 17.70 16.64 4.83
CA LYS A 122 18.66 16.37 3.75
C LYS A 122 19.72 15.30 4.04
N ASN A 123 19.85 14.84 5.29
CA ASN A 123 21.00 14.02 5.71
C ASN A 123 20.67 12.68 6.40
N LYS A 124 19.45 12.14 6.33
CA LYS A 124 19.12 10.92 7.09
C LYS A 124 18.50 9.81 6.21
N SER A 125 19.02 8.58 6.33
CA SER A 125 18.47 7.38 5.68
C SER A 125 17.20 6.89 6.37
N VAL A 126 16.32 6.16 5.65
CA VAL A 126 15.03 5.62 6.16
C VAL A 126 15.22 4.78 7.43
N SER A 127 16.27 3.97 7.48
CA SER A 127 16.56 3.15 8.66
C SER A 127 16.92 3.96 9.91
N GLN A 128 17.50 5.15 9.75
CA GLN A 128 17.79 6.07 10.85
C GLN A 128 16.57 6.91 11.23
N ASN A 129 15.70 7.26 10.28
CA ASN A 129 14.50 8.07 10.52
C ASN A 129 13.41 7.28 11.27
N ILE A 130 13.30 5.96 11.06
CA ILE A 130 12.35 5.11 11.79
C ILE A 130 12.68 5.04 13.29
N LEU A 131 13.91 5.29 13.69
CA LEU A 131 14.39 5.11 15.06
C LEU A 131 14.59 6.42 15.86
N LYS A 132 14.46 7.60 15.25
CA LYS A 132 14.66 8.89 15.95
C LYS A 132 13.33 9.52 16.37
N ASP A 133 13.03 9.36 17.64
CA ASP A 133 11.78 9.66 18.33
C ASP A 133 11.41 11.14 18.49
N HIS A 134 12.28 12.08 18.15
CA HIS A 134 12.15 13.46 18.62
C HIS A 134 11.37 14.43 17.72
N GLU A 135 11.28 14.17 16.42
CA GLU A 135 10.65 15.11 15.46
C GLU A 135 9.14 14.92 15.25
N PHE A 136 8.60 13.76 15.63
CA PHE A 136 7.19 13.39 15.40
C PHE A 136 6.35 13.27 16.67
N LYS A 137 6.70 13.94 17.74
CA LYS A 137 5.97 13.89 19.03
C LYS A 137 4.48 14.24 18.95
N HIS A 138 4.06 14.93 17.89
CA HIS A 138 2.66 15.38 17.72
C HIS A 138 1.82 14.49 16.81
N TYR A 139 2.38 13.44 16.20
CA TYR A 139 1.67 12.55 15.29
C TYR A 139 1.35 11.21 15.96
N GLU A 140 0.13 10.71 15.72
CA GLU A 140 -0.31 9.40 16.22
C GLU A 140 0.50 8.29 15.54
N ARG A 141 1.12 7.42 16.35
CA ARG A 141 1.82 6.23 15.86
C ARG A 141 0.82 5.12 15.58
N LEU A 142 0.91 4.51 14.42
CA LEU A 142 0.05 3.41 13.98
C LEU A 142 0.58 2.02 14.39
N TYR A 143 1.81 1.93 14.82
CA TYR A 143 2.46 0.69 15.27
C TYR A 143 2.77 0.71 16.76
N ARG A 144 2.97 -0.48 17.33
CA ARG A 144 3.43 -0.64 18.73
C ARG A 144 4.94 -0.84 18.82
N ASN A 145 5.50 -1.61 17.88
CA ASN A 145 6.93 -1.95 17.84
C ASN A 145 7.53 -1.52 16.50
N PRO A 146 8.55 -0.63 16.49
CA PRO A 146 9.19 -0.14 15.27
C PRO A 146 9.87 -1.27 14.47
N ASN A 147 10.35 -2.33 15.13
CA ASN A 147 10.96 -3.46 14.45
C ASN A 147 9.96 -4.20 13.54
N ASN A 148 8.68 -4.26 13.94
CA ASN A 148 7.64 -4.85 13.09
C ASN A 148 7.40 -4.01 11.83
N LEU A 149 7.39 -2.68 11.97
CA LEU A 149 7.27 -1.79 10.82
C LEU A 149 8.46 -1.96 9.87
N LYS A 150 9.69 -1.94 10.42
CA LYS A 150 10.91 -2.18 9.63
C LYS A 150 10.84 -3.51 8.89
N LEU A 151 10.43 -4.58 9.55
CA LEU A 151 10.28 -5.90 8.94
C LEU A 151 9.29 -5.90 7.75
N VAL A 152 8.20 -5.15 7.86
CA VAL A 152 7.24 -4.99 6.75
C VAL A 152 7.86 -4.22 5.59
N LEU A 153 8.55 -3.11 5.86
CA LEU A 153 9.21 -2.30 4.82
C LEU A 153 10.33 -3.08 4.12
N ASP A 154 11.16 -3.79 4.87
CA ASP A 154 12.21 -4.66 4.31
C ASP A 154 11.61 -5.78 3.44
N ALA A 155 10.49 -6.35 3.87
CA ALA A 155 9.80 -7.38 3.09
C ALA A 155 9.14 -6.84 1.81
N MET A 156 8.61 -5.61 1.82
CA MET A 156 8.14 -4.91 0.63
C MET A 156 9.29 -4.58 -0.32
N TYR A 157 10.45 -4.19 0.22
CA TYR A 157 11.67 -4.03 -0.58
C TYR A 157 12.10 -5.35 -1.21
N GLY A 158 12.16 -6.42 -0.43
CA GLY A 158 12.50 -7.76 -0.91
C GLY A 158 11.56 -8.27 -1.99
N SER A 159 10.25 -7.99 -1.87
CA SER A 159 9.25 -8.36 -2.89
C SER A 159 9.59 -7.77 -4.27
N THR A 160 10.20 -6.58 -4.30
CA THR A 160 10.52 -5.88 -5.54
C THR A 160 11.97 -6.06 -5.99
N ASN A 161 12.95 -6.09 -5.06
CA ASN A 161 14.36 -5.96 -5.40
C ASN A 161 15.20 -7.22 -5.19
N GLU A 162 14.68 -8.23 -4.50
CA GLU A 162 15.42 -9.47 -4.23
C GLU A 162 14.91 -10.65 -5.06
N GLN A 163 15.78 -11.62 -5.30
CA GLN A 163 15.41 -12.88 -5.94
C GLN A 163 14.24 -13.54 -5.22
N PHE A 164 13.36 -14.19 -5.97
CA PHE A 164 12.11 -14.81 -5.52
C PHE A 164 11.06 -13.83 -4.98
N GLY A 165 11.31 -12.51 -5.05
CA GLY A 165 10.27 -11.51 -4.80
C GLY A 165 9.21 -11.53 -5.91
N THR A 166 7.92 -11.41 -5.55
CA THR A 166 6.80 -11.54 -6.50
C THR A 166 6.81 -10.49 -7.61
N SER A 167 7.44 -9.34 -7.38
CA SER A 167 7.60 -8.26 -8.36
C SER A 167 9.05 -8.00 -8.79
N PHE A 168 9.96 -8.93 -8.54
CA PHE A 168 11.38 -8.79 -8.86
C PHE A 168 11.65 -8.46 -10.34
N ARG A 169 10.86 -9.01 -11.26
CA ARG A 169 10.99 -8.72 -12.69
C ARG A 169 10.68 -7.27 -13.05
N SER A 170 9.91 -6.59 -12.21
CA SER A 170 9.52 -5.19 -12.39
C SER A 170 10.41 -4.21 -11.61
N ARG A 171 11.54 -4.65 -11.05
CA ARG A 171 12.49 -3.78 -10.34
C ARG A 171 13.17 -2.79 -11.25
N HIS A 172 13.58 -1.67 -10.71
CA HIS A 172 14.50 -0.76 -11.40
C HIS A 172 15.96 -1.20 -11.18
N LYS A 173 16.78 -1.13 -12.23
CA LYS A 173 18.21 -1.50 -12.14
C LYS A 173 19.05 -0.39 -11.50
N GLU A 174 18.65 0.87 -11.70
CA GLU A 174 19.36 2.04 -11.16
C GLU A 174 18.91 2.31 -9.71
N ASP A 175 19.87 2.53 -8.82
CA ASP A 175 19.63 2.70 -7.39
C ASP A 175 18.70 3.88 -7.09
N LYS A 176 18.82 4.97 -7.81
CA LYS A 176 17.99 6.17 -7.61
C LYS A 176 16.49 5.94 -7.82
N TYR A 177 16.11 4.88 -8.55
CA TYR A 177 14.72 4.53 -8.80
C TYR A 177 14.25 3.32 -7.97
N LYS A 178 15.07 2.84 -7.03
CA LYS A 178 14.65 1.74 -6.16
C LYS A 178 13.39 2.10 -5.39
N PHE A 179 12.45 1.21 -5.41
CA PHE A 179 11.18 1.32 -4.71
C PHE A 179 10.84 0.03 -3.98
N ALA A 180 9.98 0.12 -3.00
CA ALA A 180 9.40 -1.03 -2.32
C ALA A 180 7.92 -1.13 -2.64
N GLY A 181 7.43 -2.34 -2.84
CA GLY A 181 6.04 -2.55 -3.22
C GLY A 181 5.52 -3.94 -2.90
N LYS A 182 4.23 -4.12 -3.14
CA LYS A 182 3.54 -5.40 -2.97
C LYS A 182 2.47 -5.59 -4.03
N THR A 183 2.48 -6.75 -4.64
CA THR A 183 1.43 -7.19 -5.56
C THR A 183 0.16 -7.56 -4.80
N GLY A 184 -0.97 -7.36 -5.43
CA GLY A 184 -2.27 -7.84 -5.00
C GLY A 184 -3.09 -8.33 -6.19
N THR A 185 -4.06 -9.17 -5.91
CA THR A 185 -5.05 -9.63 -6.87
C THR A 185 -6.42 -9.55 -6.20
N SER A 186 -7.37 -8.89 -6.82
CA SER A 186 -8.75 -8.81 -6.33
C SER A 186 -9.62 -9.69 -7.17
N GLN A 187 -10.15 -10.74 -6.56
CA GLN A 187 -11.05 -11.68 -7.25
C GLN A 187 -12.35 -10.98 -7.65
N VAL A 188 -12.73 -11.17 -8.91
CA VAL A 188 -14.00 -10.69 -9.47
C VAL A 188 -15.05 -11.77 -9.39
N LYS A 189 -14.66 -13.02 -9.64
CA LYS A 189 -15.55 -14.20 -9.62
C LYS A 189 -15.04 -15.20 -8.60
N ARG A 190 -15.97 -15.90 -7.94
CA ARG A 190 -15.60 -17.06 -7.12
C ARG A 190 -15.04 -18.17 -8.03
N ILE A 191 -13.82 -18.59 -7.76
CA ILE A 191 -13.18 -19.71 -8.45
C ILE A 191 -13.89 -21.00 -8.02
N THR A 192 -14.46 -21.73 -8.96
CA THR A 192 -15.06 -23.04 -8.73
C THR A 192 -13.99 -24.14 -8.80
N ASP A 193 -14.33 -25.35 -8.33
CA ASP A 193 -13.40 -26.49 -8.44
C ASP A 193 -13.12 -26.83 -9.91
N GLN A 194 -14.11 -26.65 -10.80
CA GLN A 194 -13.95 -26.80 -12.25
C GLN A 194 -12.99 -25.74 -12.83
N ASP A 195 -13.09 -24.48 -12.41
CA ASP A 195 -12.16 -23.42 -12.85
C ASP A 195 -10.70 -23.74 -12.43
N ARG A 196 -10.51 -24.44 -11.29
CA ARG A 196 -9.18 -24.84 -10.82
C ARG A 196 -8.60 -26.01 -11.59
N GLU A 197 -9.44 -26.96 -12.00
CA GLU A 197 -9.02 -28.13 -12.79
C GLU A 197 -8.63 -27.75 -14.22
N LEU A 198 -9.28 -26.72 -14.77
CA LEU A 198 -9.03 -26.26 -16.14
C LEU A 198 -7.72 -25.47 -16.29
N ASP A 199 -7.16 -24.89 -15.21
CA ASP A 199 -5.92 -24.11 -15.17
C ASP A 199 -5.78 -23.16 -16.38
N LEU A 200 -6.85 -22.40 -16.67
CA LEU A 200 -6.99 -21.57 -17.86
C LEU A 200 -5.96 -20.41 -17.88
N ASP A 201 -5.37 -20.16 -19.03
CA ASP A 201 -4.61 -18.95 -19.26
C ASP A 201 -5.51 -17.70 -19.21
N LEU A 202 -4.92 -16.54 -18.92
CA LEU A 202 -5.68 -15.28 -18.75
C LEU A 202 -6.52 -14.93 -19.98
N GLU A 203 -6.01 -15.23 -21.19
CA GLU A 203 -6.68 -14.97 -22.46
C GLU A 203 -7.92 -15.87 -22.65
N GLU A 204 -7.94 -17.05 -22.07
CA GLU A 204 -9.05 -18.01 -22.14
C GLU A 204 -10.19 -17.65 -21.18
N ILE A 205 -9.89 -16.86 -20.13
CA ILE A 205 -10.91 -16.37 -19.20
C ILE A 205 -11.64 -15.18 -19.84
N GLU A 206 -12.98 -15.21 -19.80
CA GLU A 206 -13.81 -14.08 -20.23
C GLU A 206 -13.34 -12.79 -19.56
N TYR A 207 -13.15 -11.71 -20.32
CA TYR A 207 -12.58 -10.44 -19.85
C TYR A 207 -13.20 -9.94 -18.54
N LYS A 208 -14.54 -9.93 -18.44
CA LYS A 208 -15.26 -9.45 -17.25
C LYS A 208 -15.11 -10.38 -16.03
N SER A 209 -14.67 -11.60 -16.23
CA SER A 209 -14.44 -12.58 -15.17
C SER A 209 -13.00 -12.61 -14.68
N ARG A 210 -12.08 -11.90 -15.36
CA ARG A 210 -10.67 -11.81 -14.96
C ARG A 210 -10.53 -11.00 -13.69
N ASP A 211 -9.64 -11.42 -12.83
CA ASP A 211 -9.31 -10.71 -11.60
C ASP A 211 -8.70 -9.34 -11.86
N HIS A 212 -8.87 -8.41 -10.92
CA HIS A 212 -8.19 -7.11 -10.99
C HIS A 212 -6.76 -7.23 -10.49
N ALA A 213 -5.82 -6.69 -11.26
CA ALA A 213 -4.41 -6.61 -10.89
C ALA A 213 -4.13 -5.37 -10.04
N LEU A 214 -3.50 -5.56 -8.89
CA LEU A 214 -3.18 -4.50 -7.94
C LEU A 214 -1.68 -4.44 -7.65
N PHE A 215 -1.18 -3.24 -7.44
CA PHE A 215 0.15 -3.00 -6.93
C PHE A 215 0.20 -1.74 -6.06
N ILE A 216 0.78 -1.85 -4.88
CA ILE A 216 1.08 -0.70 -4.02
C ILE A 216 2.58 -0.52 -3.93
N ALA A 217 3.06 0.72 -3.90
CA ALA A 217 4.47 1.01 -3.76
C ALA A 217 4.75 2.38 -3.13
N PHE A 218 5.96 2.54 -2.65
CA PHE A 218 6.53 3.84 -2.30
C PHE A 218 7.95 3.99 -2.84
N ALA A 219 8.34 5.20 -3.13
CA ALA A 219 9.62 5.54 -3.73
C ALA A 219 10.11 6.96 -3.36
N PRO A 220 11.44 7.22 -3.37
CA PRO A 220 12.52 6.22 -3.34
C PRO A 220 12.48 5.38 -2.06
N TYR A 221 13.09 4.19 -2.05
CA TYR A 221 13.08 3.34 -0.85
C TYR A 221 13.80 3.99 0.33
N ASP A 222 15.00 4.55 0.11
CA ASP A 222 15.83 5.10 1.18
C ASP A 222 15.29 6.43 1.74
N LYS A 223 14.56 7.20 0.93
CA LYS A 223 13.94 8.48 1.32
C LYS A 223 12.54 8.58 0.70
N PRO A 224 11.55 7.91 1.26
CA PRO A 224 10.20 7.88 0.71
C PRO A 224 9.61 9.28 0.53
N ARG A 225 9.17 9.60 -0.69
CA ARG A 225 8.53 10.87 -1.04
C ARG A 225 7.18 10.67 -1.69
N TYR A 226 7.00 9.54 -2.34
CA TYR A 226 5.80 9.20 -3.09
C TYR A 226 5.30 7.83 -2.71
N SER A 227 4.00 7.72 -2.56
CA SER A 227 3.30 6.44 -2.54
C SER A 227 2.36 6.37 -3.74
N LEU A 228 2.09 5.17 -4.20
CA LEU A 228 1.14 4.93 -5.26
C LEU A 228 0.37 3.63 -5.04
N SER A 229 -0.82 3.59 -5.60
CA SER A 229 -1.61 2.38 -5.79
C SER A 229 -2.01 2.31 -7.26
N VAL A 230 -1.75 1.17 -7.88
CA VAL A 230 -2.09 0.89 -9.28
C VAL A 230 -3.12 -0.21 -9.29
N LEU A 231 -4.26 0.06 -9.90
CA LEU A 231 -5.32 -0.91 -10.18
C LEU A 231 -5.46 -1.03 -11.71
N ILE A 232 -5.45 -2.26 -12.20
CA ILE A 232 -5.80 -2.58 -13.59
C ILE A 232 -6.99 -3.52 -13.55
N GLU A 233 -8.14 -3.00 -13.92
CA GLU A 233 -9.36 -3.78 -13.98
C GLU A 233 -9.19 -4.94 -14.97
N HIS A 234 -9.59 -6.13 -14.54
CA HIS A 234 -9.50 -7.36 -15.33
C HIS A 234 -8.09 -7.69 -15.85
N GLY A 235 -7.06 -7.13 -15.20
CA GLY A 235 -5.65 -7.30 -15.58
C GLY A 235 -5.01 -8.62 -15.12
N GLY A 236 -5.74 -9.46 -14.40
CA GLY A 236 -5.29 -10.75 -13.92
C GLY A 236 -4.26 -10.61 -12.78
N SER A 237 -2.98 -10.66 -13.09
CA SER A 237 -1.92 -10.73 -12.10
C SER A 237 -1.29 -9.38 -11.78
N GLY A 238 -1.22 -9.02 -10.50
CA GLY A 238 -0.53 -7.81 -10.04
C GLY A 238 0.95 -7.75 -10.45
N SER A 239 1.63 -8.88 -10.49
CA SER A 239 3.04 -8.96 -10.90
C SER A 239 3.26 -8.79 -12.40
N LYS A 240 2.31 -9.27 -13.22
CA LYS A 240 2.42 -9.22 -14.70
C LYS A 240 1.89 -7.90 -15.27
N ALA A 241 0.83 -7.33 -14.70
CA ALA A 241 0.15 -6.15 -15.23
C ALA A 241 0.44 -4.86 -14.43
N ALA A 242 0.19 -4.84 -13.12
CA ALA A 242 0.25 -3.63 -12.32
C ALA A 242 1.68 -3.20 -11.93
N ALA A 243 2.55 -4.16 -11.56
CA ALA A 243 3.91 -3.85 -11.13
C ALA A 243 4.79 -3.24 -12.25
N PRO A 244 4.75 -3.70 -13.52
CA PRO A 244 5.50 -3.07 -14.61
C PRO A 244 5.05 -1.63 -14.89
N LEU A 245 3.74 -1.36 -14.76
CA LEU A 245 3.20 0.00 -14.91
C LEU A 245 3.66 0.90 -13.76
N ALA A 246 3.62 0.40 -12.52
CA ALA A 246 4.12 1.10 -11.35
C ALA A 246 5.61 1.50 -11.50
N ASN A 247 6.46 0.59 -11.99
CA ASN A 247 7.86 0.88 -12.29
C ASN A 247 8.01 2.08 -13.25
N LYS A 248 7.26 2.09 -14.37
CA LYS A 248 7.30 3.19 -15.34
C LYS A 248 6.81 4.52 -14.74
N LEU A 249 5.76 4.48 -13.91
CA LEU A 249 5.24 5.65 -13.23
C LEU A 249 6.23 6.21 -12.21
N ILE A 250 6.84 5.36 -11.39
CA ILE A 250 7.84 5.74 -10.39
C ILE A 250 9.00 6.45 -11.06
N LYS A 251 9.54 5.87 -12.15
CA LYS A 251 10.62 6.52 -12.90
C LYS A 251 10.23 7.94 -13.34
N LYS A 252 9.09 8.07 -14.02
CA LYS A 252 8.60 9.39 -14.48
C LYS A 252 8.38 10.39 -13.33
N ILE A 253 7.86 9.94 -12.20
CA ILE A 253 7.62 10.79 -11.04
C ILE A 253 8.95 11.29 -10.46
N LEU A 254 9.94 10.41 -10.30
CA LEU A 254 11.25 10.76 -9.76
C LEU A 254 12.04 11.66 -10.71
N ASP A 255 12.05 11.39 -12.00
CA ASP A 255 12.68 12.26 -13.03
C ASP A 255 12.04 13.67 -13.00
N ARG A 256 10.71 13.74 -12.91
CA ARG A 256 9.99 15.03 -12.80
C ARG A 256 10.30 15.77 -11.49
N HIS A 257 10.52 15.03 -10.40
CA HIS A 257 10.93 15.62 -9.13
C HIS A 257 12.32 16.26 -9.24
N GLU A 258 13.29 15.55 -9.79
CA GLU A 258 14.64 16.06 -10.01
C GLU A 258 14.65 17.33 -10.88
N LEU A 259 13.86 17.34 -11.95
CA LEU A 259 13.71 18.51 -12.82
C LEU A 259 13.13 19.72 -12.05
N ARG A 260 12.10 19.52 -11.23
CA ARG A 260 11.51 20.59 -10.40
C ARG A 260 12.51 21.13 -9.39
N GLU A 261 13.28 20.28 -8.75
CA GLU A 261 14.31 20.71 -7.79
C GLU A 261 15.43 21.50 -8.49
N LYS A 262 15.82 21.09 -9.70
CA LYS A 262 16.78 21.85 -10.51
C LYS A 262 16.26 23.24 -10.85
N ILE A 263 15.04 23.35 -11.40
CA ILE A 263 14.41 24.63 -11.74
C ILE A 263 14.32 25.54 -10.50
N ARG A 264 13.93 24.99 -9.32
CA ARG A 264 13.87 25.78 -8.08
C ARG A 264 15.22 26.30 -7.63
N LYS A 265 16.31 25.55 -7.85
CA LYS A 265 17.67 26.00 -7.54
C LYS A 265 18.12 27.09 -8.52
N ASP A 266 17.84 26.92 -9.79
CA ASP A 266 18.19 27.90 -10.83
C ASP A 266 17.47 29.24 -10.60
N LEU A 267 16.17 29.21 -10.22
CA LEU A 267 15.40 30.41 -9.87
C LEU A 267 15.85 31.11 -8.57
N LYS A 268 16.58 30.42 -7.69
CA LYS A 268 17.12 31.02 -6.48
C LYS A 268 18.50 31.71 -6.71
N ASN A 269 19.12 31.42 -7.84
CA ASN A 269 20.44 31.98 -8.22
C ASN A 269 20.32 33.20 -9.15
N ILE A 270 19.10 33.61 -9.51
CA ILE A 270 18.71 34.82 -10.21
C ILE A 270 18.23 35.87 -9.19
#